data_888c6add6e8d0e4bfb1c4ba0faf7725a
#
_entry.id   888c6add6e8d0e4bfb1c4ba0faf7725a
#
_cell.length_a   1.000
_cell.length_b   1.000
_cell.length_c   1.000
_cell.angle_alpha   90.00
_cell.angle_beta   90.00
_cell.angle_gamma   90.00
#
_symmetry.space_group_name_H-M   'P 1'
#
loop_
_entity.id
_entity.type
_entity.pdbx_description
1 polymer ?
#
loop_
_entity_poly.entity_id
_entity_poly.type
_entity_poly.pdbx_seq_one_letter_code
_entity_poly.pdbx_strand_id
1 'polypeptide(L)'
;MSAPFRKCHFHVAAWLSCLICAASPAAEGPIQLRERFSAGYEYHVSTRVDLSGTLTLPTEKGKPLSVRGSSAIEYDERILDMAKDGQVRKTIRLCRRTDFRRTVGDQQQENALRPAVRRLILLRYQNKEVPFSPDGPLSWGEIDLIRTDVFTPALAGLLAGHPVNLGDRWSATQSAIQELTDLERIDEGSLECRLEQFTTVEKRRYARISFRGTLRGSNEDGPNRQELEGYFFFDLESNHLSYLYLHGKHLLLDKDGKEVGRIEGRFVLTRQANTRSPDLSEATLKGVATEPNADNTLLLYDNTDLGVRFLYPRRWHVASVRGSQVALDSADGSGLLMTLEPPARAPTGARFLAESRDWLDKQKARLLRIEPPRTVRSSPVLEHFALETEMGQQKFVMDYYVTRQKNGGATLAARLLPRDLAALQKEVERIALSVAVTREQVDKPAR
;
A
#
# COMPACT_ATOMS: atom_id res chain seq x y z
N MET A 1 17.22 -30.54 -31.24
CA MET A 1 16.62 -29.58 -32.21
C MET A 1 16.26 -28.34 -31.45
N SER A 2 17.13 -27.35 -31.56
CA SER A 2 17.11 -26.11 -30.77
C SER A 2 16.41 -25.02 -31.57
N ALA A 3 15.33 -24.46 -31.03
CA ALA A 3 14.68 -23.28 -31.62
C ALA A 3 15.32 -22.01 -31.03
N PRO A 4 15.61 -20.98 -31.80
CA PRO A 4 16.29 -19.79 -31.32
C PRO A 4 15.29 -18.83 -30.64
N PHE A 5 15.59 -18.44 -29.42
CA PHE A 5 14.96 -17.32 -28.73
C PHE A 5 15.23 -16.02 -29.51
N ARG A 6 14.20 -15.43 -30.05
CA ARG A 6 14.21 -14.06 -30.56
C ARG A 6 14.33 -13.09 -29.37
N LYS A 7 15.51 -12.48 -29.23
CA LYS A 7 15.75 -11.32 -28.37
C LYS A 7 14.97 -10.14 -28.95
N CYS A 8 13.85 -9.79 -28.33
CA CYS A 8 13.24 -8.46 -28.51
C CYS A 8 14.14 -7.45 -27.82
N HIS A 9 14.93 -6.73 -28.59
CA HIS A 9 15.67 -5.57 -28.13
C HIS A 9 14.66 -4.43 -27.99
N PHE A 10 14.23 -4.14 -26.76
CA PHE A 10 13.60 -2.89 -26.45
C PHE A 10 14.68 -1.80 -26.53
N HIS A 11 14.64 -1.05 -27.61
CA HIS A 11 15.36 0.20 -27.73
C HIS A 11 14.64 1.20 -26.80
N VAL A 12 15.15 1.35 -25.57
CA VAL A 12 14.93 2.56 -24.80
C VAL A 12 15.67 3.65 -25.57
N ALA A 13 14.92 4.39 -26.33
CA ALA A 13 15.39 5.46 -27.19
C ALA A 13 16.10 6.52 -26.31
N ALA A 14 17.38 6.65 -26.48
CA ALA A 14 18.12 7.87 -26.24
C ALA A 14 17.63 8.91 -27.27
N TRP A 15 16.55 9.60 -26.92
CA TRP A 15 15.99 10.69 -27.70
C TRP A 15 16.05 11.96 -26.88
N LEU A 16 17.16 12.67 -26.93
CA LEU A 16 17.16 14.14 -26.81
C LEU A 16 18.55 14.71 -27.10
N SER A 17 18.86 14.75 -28.35
CA SER A 17 19.80 15.78 -28.84
C SER A 17 19.53 15.96 -30.32
N CYS A 18 18.58 16.85 -30.64
CA CYS A 18 18.50 17.40 -32.02
C CYS A 18 17.71 18.71 -32.04
N LEU A 19 18.46 19.73 -32.48
CA LEU A 19 18.06 20.90 -33.27
C LEU A 19 16.95 21.81 -32.74
N ILE A 20 17.43 22.88 -32.13
CA ILE A 20 16.70 24.14 -31.95
C ILE A 20 16.60 24.83 -33.34
N CYS A 21 15.50 24.62 -34.03
CA CYS A 21 15.02 25.59 -35.01
C CYS A 21 14.24 26.67 -34.25
N ALA A 22 14.84 27.82 -34.07
CA ALA A 22 14.21 29.01 -33.52
C ALA A 22 13.18 29.54 -34.56
N ALA A 23 11.98 29.03 -34.54
CA ALA A 23 10.82 29.71 -35.06
C ALA A 23 10.36 30.68 -33.96
N SER A 24 10.36 32.00 -34.23
CA SER A 24 9.74 33.00 -33.35
C SER A 24 8.30 32.55 -33.03
N PRO A 25 7.92 32.36 -31.79
CA PRO A 25 6.55 32.00 -31.45
C PRO A 25 5.67 33.23 -31.77
N ALA A 26 4.74 33.10 -32.71
CA ALA A 26 3.57 33.96 -32.75
C ALA A 26 2.99 33.92 -31.32
N ALA A 27 2.64 35.10 -30.75
CA ALA A 27 2.08 35.19 -29.42
C ALA A 27 0.80 34.33 -29.35
N GLU A 28 0.93 33.13 -28.86
CA GLU A 28 -0.23 32.24 -28.66
C GLU A 28 -1.07 32.80 -27.52
N GLY A 29 -2.38 32.85 -27.73
CA GLY A 29 -3.30 33.25 -26.67
C GLY A 29 -3.26 32.28 -25.50
N PRO A 30 -3.87 32.64 -24.36
CA PRO A 30 -3.87 31.79 -23.17
C PRO A 30 -4.49 30.42 -23.45
N ILE A 31 -3.84 29.36 -22.94
CA ILE A 31 -4.30 27.98 -23.10
C ILE A 31 -4.90 27.45 -21.81
N GLN A 32 -5.87 26.55 -21.96
CA GLN A 32 -6.49 25.85 -20.83
C GLN A 32 -5.78 24.52 -20.58
N LEU A 33 -5.06 24.42 -19.46
CA LEU A 33 -4.46 23.17 -19.00
C LEU A 33 -5.42 22.49 -18.00
N ARG A 34 -6.21 21.55 -18.49
CA ARG A 34 -7.19 20.84 -17.67
C ARG A 34 -7.41 19.43 -18.18
N GLU A 35 -7.24 18.44 -17.30
CA GLU A 35 -7.71 17.08 -17.55
C GLU A 35 -9.20 16.96 -17.30
N ARG A 36 -9.86 16.13 -18.11
CA ARG A 36 -11.27 15.78 -17.94
C ARG A 36 -11.39 14.27 -17.95
N PHE A 37 -11.75 13.75 -16.80
CA PHE A 37 -12.07 12.35 -16.66
C PHE A 37 -13.58 12.12 -16.76
N SER A 38 -13.96 10.92 -17.14
CA SER A 38 -15.34 10.43 -17.12
C SER A 38 -15.35 8.96 -16.74
N ALA A 39 -16.46 8.49 -16.17
CA ALA A 39 -16.63 7.07 -15.94
C ALA A 39 -16.50 6.29 -17.28
N GLY A 40 -15.78 5.19 -17.25
CA GLY A 40 -15.47 4.40 -18.44
C GLY A 40 -14.24 4.85 -19.23
N TYR A 41 -13.59 5.99 -18.87
CA TYR A 41 -12.35 6.41 -19.51
C TYR A 41 -11.21 5.47 -19.17
N GLU A 42 -10.44 5.06 -20.19
CA GLU A 42 -9.32 4.12 -20.05
C GLU A 42 -8.02 4.73 -20.55
N TYR A 43 -6.92 4.38 -19.88
CA TYR A 43 -5.56 4.77 -20.23
C TYR A 43 -4.56 3.74 -19.74
N HIS A 44 -3.38 3.73 -20.35
CA HIS A 44 -2.25 2.89 -19.97
C HIS A 44 -1.22 3.73 -19.23
N VAL A 45 -0.62 3.16 -18.17
CA VAL A 45 0.38 3.81 -17.33
C VAL A 45 1.60 2.91 -17.18
N SER A 46 2.78 3.51 -17.24
CA SER A 46 4.03 2.88 -16.84
C SER A 46 4.77 3.85 -15.91
N THR A 47 5.15 3.36 -14.73
CA THR A 47 5.94 4.11 -13.75
C THR A 47 7.23 3.41 -13.42
N ARG A 48 8.22 4.21 -13.08
CA ARG A 48 9.52 3.75 -12.60
C ARG A 48 10.03 4.65 -11.49
N VAL A 49 10.47 4.02 -10.40
CA VAL A 49 11.15 4.66 -9.27
C VAL A 49 12.54 4.07 -9.15
N ASP A 50 13.54 4.91 -8.95
CA ASP A 50 14.87 4.53 -8.50
C ASP A 50 15.25 5.44 -7.33
N LEU A 51 15.63 4.88 -6.19
CA LEU A 51 16.00 5.65 -5.00
C LEU A 51 17.24 5.10 -4.32
N SER A 52 17.96 5.99 -3.63
CA SER A 52 19.11 5.63 -2.81
C SER A 52 19.29 6.62 -1.66
N GLY A 53 19.94 6.17 -0.59
CA GLY A 53 20.17 7.06 0.55
C GLY A 53 20.71 6.34 1.77
N THR A 54 20.47 6.95 2.91
CA THR A 54 20.87 6.46 4.23
C THR A 54 19.76 6.67 5.25
N LEU A 55 19.65 5.75 6.19
CA LEU A 55 18.70 5.78 7.30
C LEU A 55 19.40 5.40 8.59
N THR A 56 19.21 6.16 9.65
CA THR A 56 19.74 5.85 10.98
C THR A 56 18.60 5.35 11.86
N LEU A 57 18.62 4.04 12.19
CA LEU A 57 17.62 3.45 13.07
C LEU A 57 18.06 3.58 14.54
N PRO A 58 17.13 3.88 15.47
CA PRO A 58 17.45 3.97 16.91
C PRO A 58 18.05 2.67 17.48
N THR A 59 17.66 1.52 16.91
CA THR A 59 18.11 0.18 17.30
C THR A 59 19.57 -0.14 16.93
N GLU A 60 20.14 0.57 15.95
CA GLU A 60 21.47 0.31 15.37
C GLU A 60 22.59 1.20 15.97
N LYS A 61 22.40 1.68 17.20
CA LYS A 61 23.39 2.55 17.91
C LYS A 61 23.85 3.74 17.09
N GLY A 62 22.96 4.30 16.27
CA GLY A 62 23.23 5.49 15.44
C GLY A 62 24.09 5.22 14.20
N LYS A 63 24.33 3.97 13.81
CA LYS A 63 25.05 3.65 12.56
C LYS A 63 24.11 3.84 11.36
N PRO A 64 24.50 4.64 10.35
CA PRO A 64 23.69 4.79 9.14
C PRO A 64 23.65 3.50 8.33
N LEU A 65 22.45 3.09 7.92
CA LEU A 65 22.22 1.99 7.00
C LEU A 65 22.06 2.52 5.58
N SER A 66 22.68 1.88 4.61
CA SER A 66 22.45 2.21 3.19
C SER A 66 21.05 1.77 2.78
N VAL A 67 20.34 2.62 2.05
CA VAL A 67 19.03 2.33 1.45
C VAL A 67 19.16 2.39 -0.06
N ARG A 68 18.61 1.38 -0.75
CA ARG A 68 18.44 1.36 -2.20
C ARG A 68 17.07 0.78 -2.52
N GLY A 69 16.40 1.35 -3.50
CA GLY A 69 15.11 0.85 -3.95
C GLY A 69 14.88 1.09 -5.42
N SER A 70 14.12 0.20 -6.03
CA SER A 70 13.60 0.38 -7.39
C SER A 70 12.22 -0.22 -7.50
N SER A 71 11.36 0.44 -8.28
CA SER A 71 10.03 -0.06 -8.62
C SER A 71 9.77 0.17 -10.10
N ALA A 72 9.09 -0.79 -10.75
CA ALA A 72 8.58 -0.64 -12.12
C ALA A 72 7.19 -1.25 -12.16
N ILE A 73 6.19 -0.41 -12.41
CA ILE A 73 4.79 -0.79 -12.44
C ILE A 73 4.20 -0.40 -13.80
N GLU A 74 3.44 -1.31 -14.41
CA GLU A 74 2.77 -1.10 -15.69
C GLU A 74 1.35 -1.66 -15.60
N TYR A 75 0.37 -0.86 -15.97
CA TYR A 75 -1.05 -1.23 -15.88
C TYR A 75 -1.93 -0.50 -16.88
N ASP A 76 -3.06 -1.12 -17.20
CA ASP A 76 -4.21 -0.47 -17.80
C ASP A 76 -5.14 -0.02 -16.66
N GLU A 77 -5.66 1.20 -16.74
CA GLU A 77 -6.57 1.76 -15.75
C GLU A 77 -7.87 2.24 -16.41
N ARG A 78 -8.99 1.93 -15.76
CA ARG A 78 -10.32 2.42 -16.10
C ARG A 78 -10.94 3.17 -14.95
N ILE A 79 -11.51 4.32 -15.22
CA ILE A 79 -12.25 5.10 -14.23
C ILE A 79 -13.63 4.49 -14.03
N LEU A 80 -13.95 4.15 -12.76
CA LEU A 80 -15.23 3.55 -12.40
C LEU A 80 -16.22 4.60 -11.87
N ASP A 81 -15.74 5.57 -11.10
CA ASP A 81 -16.61 6.52 -10.42
C ASP A 81 -15.95 7.88 -10.20
N MET A 82 -16.79 8.91 -10.25
CA MET A 82 -16.43 10.31 -10.10
C MET A 82 -17.19 10.93 -8.94
N ALA A 83 -16.54 11.78 -8.18
CA ALA A 83 -17.20 12.62 -7.20
C ALA A 83 -17.97 13.76 -7.89
N LYS A 84 -18.90 14.39 -7.15
CA LYS A 84 -19.72 15.48 -7.67
C LYS A 84 -18.93 16.72 -8.11
N ASP A 85 -17.75 16.92 -7.54
CA ASP A 85 -16.81 17.99 -7.89
C ASP A 85 -15.95 17.68 -9.12
N GLY A 86 -16.15 16.52 -9.75
CA GLY A 86 -15.42 16.07 -10.93
C GLY A 86 -14.08 15.39 -10.64
N GLN A 87 -13.76 15.13 -9.37
CA GLN A 87 -12.58 14.33 -9.02
C GLN A 87 -12.86 12.83 -9.21
N VAL A 88 -11.84 12.10 -9.63
CA VAL A 88 -11.93 10.63 -9.72
C VAL A 88 -11.91 10.05 -8.32
N ARG A 89 -12.92 9.27 -8.00
CA ARG A 89 -13.08 8.63 -6.70
C ARG A 89 -12.66 7.15 -6.71
N LYS A 90 -12.90 6.48 -7.82
CA LYS A 90 -12.66 5.04 -7.91
C LYS A 90 -12.17 4.63 -9.29
N THR A 91 -11.14 3.81 -9.32
CA THR A 91 -10.59 3.22 -10.54
C THR A 91 -10.43 1.72 -10.40
N ILE A 92 -10.30 1.04 -11.54
CA ILE A 92 -9.84 -0.34 -11.61
C ILE A 92 -8.58 -0.40 -12.46
N ARG A 93 -7.53 -1.02 -11.93
CA ARG A 93 -6.26 -1.29 -12.60
C ARG A 93 -6.12 -2.75 -12.95
N LEU A 94 -5.60 -3.03 -14.13
CA LEU A 94 -5.10 -4.36 -14.50
C LEU A 94 -3.58 -4.28 -14.59
N CYS A 95 -2.89 -4.76 -13.58
CA CYS A 95 -1.44 -4.73 -13.50
C CYS A 95 -0.84 -5.76 -14.47
N ARG A 96 -0.01 -5.27 -15.40
CA ARG A 96 0.72 -6.06 -16.40
C ARG A 96 2.10 -6.44 -15.88
N ARG A 97 2.74 -5.50 -15.19
CA ARG A 97 4.05 -5.65 -14.58
C ARG A 97 4.08 -4.97 -13.21
N THR A 98 4.72 -5.63 -12.25
CA THR A 98 4.89 -5.08 -10.90
C THR A 98 6.18 -5.64 -10.33
N ASP A 99 7.25 -4.88 -10.43
CA ASP A 99 8.56 -5.23 -9.90
C ASP A 99 8.90 -4.24 -8.78
N PHE A 100 9.27 -4.75 -7.62
CA PHE A 100 9.72 -3.94 -6.49
C PHE A 100 10.91 -4.61 -5.82
N ARG A 101 11.96 -3.82 -5.57
CA ARG A 101 13.15 -4.24 -4.84
C ARG A 101 13.56 -3.15 -3.89
N ARG A 102 13.86 -3.52 -2.66
CA ARG A 102 14.40 -2.62 -1.64
C ARG A 102 15.49 -3.33 -0.85
N THR A 103 16.56 -2.61 -0.57
CA THR A 103 17.64 -3.04 0.32
C THR A 103 17.84 -1.99 1.40
N VAL A 104 17.86 -2.40 2.67
CA VAL A 104 18.17 -1.54 3.82
C VAL A 104 19.24 -2.25 4.64
N GLY A 105 20.46 -1.71 4.65
CA GLY A 105 21.63 -2.42 5.18
C GLY A 105 21.85 -3.74 4.43
N ASP A 106 21.79 -4.85 5.17
CA ASP A 106 21.93 -6.21 4.61
C ASP A 106 20.57 -6.87 4.33
N GLN A 107 19.45 -6.22 4.64
CA GLN A 107 18.12 -6.77 4.43
C GLN A 107 17.65 -6.45 3.02
N GLN A 108 17.26 -7.47 2.28
CA GLN A 108 16.68 -7.36 0.95
C GLN A 108 15.23 -7.77 0.95
N GLN A 109 14.40 -7.00 0.27
CA GLN A 109 12.98 -7.25 0.05
C GLN A 109 12.67 -7.17 -1.44
N GLU A 110 11.99 -8.19 -1.95
CA GLU A 110 11.43 -8.20 -3.31
C GLU A 110 9.94 -8.52 -3.22
N ASN A 111 9.13 -7.74 -3.91
CA ASN A 111 7.68 -7.94 -3.96
C ASN A 111 7.18 -7.88 -5.40
N ALA A 112 6.15 -8.65 -5.67
CA ALA A 112 5.37 -8.59 -6.91
C ALA A 112 3.91 -8.94 -6.59
N LEU A 113 2.98 -8.46 -7.40
CA LEU A 113 1.58 -8.89 -7.27
C LEU A 113 1.45 -10.35 -7.72
N ARG A 114 0.78 -11.15 -6.92
CA ARG A 114 0.41 -12.51 -7.31
C ARG A 114 -0.49 -12.48 -8.55
N PRO A 115 -0.35 -13.44 -9.48
CA PRO A 115 -1.20 -13.52 -10.67
C PRO A 115 -2.70 -13.49 -10.37
N ALA A 116 -3.11 -14.03 -9.22
CA ALA A 116 -4.51 -14.10 -8.80
C ALA A 116 -5.12 -12.76 -8.40
N VAL A 117 -4.32 -11.71 -8.13
CA VAL A 117 -4.81 -10.40 -7.63
C VAL A 117 -4.36 -9.22 -8.48
N ARG A 118 -4.10 -9.45 -9.77
CA ARG A 118 -3.63 -8.40 -10.70
C ARG A 118 -4.67 -7.32 -11.01
N ARG A 119 -5.95 -7.59 -10.79
CA ARG A 119 -6.99 -6.56 -10.85
C ARG A 119 -7.09 -5.89 -9.49
N LEU A 120 -6.93 -4.57 -9.47
CA LEU A 120 -6.95 -3.76 -8.26
C LEU A 120 -8.04 -2.70 -8.39
N ILE A 121 -8.86 -2.58 -7.37
CA ILE A 121 -9.75 -1.43 -7.18
C ILE A 121 -9.02 -0.44 -6.27
N LEU A 122 -8.89 0.80 -6.72
CA LEU A 122 -8.39 1.90 -5.92
C LEU A 122 -9.56 2.82 -5.60
N LEU A 123 -9.92 2.88 -4.34
CA LEU A 123 -10.93 3.80 -3.83
C LEU A 123 -10.25 4.92 -3.06
N ARG A 124 -10.51 6.16 -3.45
CA ARG A 124 -10.00 7.34 -2.74
C ARG A 124 -11.12 7.98 -1.94
N TYR A 125 -10.91 8.07 -0.65
CA TYR A 125 -11.81 8.74 0.29
C TYR A 125 -11.03 9.66 1.21
N GLN A 126 -11.32 10.96 1.19
CA GLN A 126 -10.65 11.97 2.03
C GLN A 126 -9.12 11.87 1.99
N ASN A 127 -8.52 11.80 0.81
CA ASN A 127 -7.08 11.63 0.55
C ASN A 127 -6.47 10.31 1.04
N LYS A 128 -7.28 9.36 1.52
CA LYS A 128 -6.82 8.00 1.83
C LYS A 128 -7.16 7.08 0.67
N GLU A 129 -6.19 6.29 0.28
CA GLU A 129 -6.36 5.26 -0.72
C GLU A 129 -6.61 3.91 -0.06
N VAL A 130 -7.65 3.22 -0.51
CA VAL A 130 -8.01 1.87 -0.06
C VAL A 130 -7.91 0.93 -1.26
N PRO A 131 -6.73 0.34 -1.54
CA PRO A 131 -6.59 -0.64 -2.60
C PRO A 131 -7.14 -1.99 -2.15
N PHE A 132 -7.89 -2.69 -2.99
CA PHE A 132 -8.30 -4.08 -2.80
C PHE A 132 -8.43 -4.78 -4.14
N SER A 133 -8.39 -6.10 -4.15
CA SER A 133 -8.65 -6.86 -5.37
C SER A 133 -10.01 -7.55 -5.30
N PRO A 134 -10.82 -7.48 -6.36
CA PRO A 134 -12.05 -8.24 -6.45
C PRO A 134 -11.80 -9.76 -6.61
N ASP A 135 -10.57 -10.15 -6.93
CA ASP A 135 -10.19 -11.52 -7.23
C ASP A 135 -9.61 -12.28 -6.03
N GLY A 136 -9.37 -11.58 -4.91
CA GLY A 136 -8.87 -12.18 -3.68
C GLY A 136 -8.20 -11.19 -2.74
N PRO A 137 -7.85 -11.61 -1.51
CA PRO A 137 -7.24 -10.76 -0.51
C PRO A 137 -5.79 -10.43 -0.89
N LEU A 138 -5.40 -9.16 -0.70
CA LEU A 138 -4.02 -8.70 -0.85
C LEU A 138 -3.19 -9.05 0.38
N SER A 139 -1.91 -9.31 0.21
CA SER A 139 -0.95 -9.34 1.30
C SER A 139 -0.48 -7.93 1.64
N TRP A 140 0.14 -7.74 2.82
CA TRP A 140 0.72 -6.45 3.18
C TRP A 140 1.83 -6.02 2.21
N GLY A 141 2.69 -6.95 1.78
CA GLY A 141 3.73 -6.65 0.78
C GLY A 141 3.17 -6.21 -0.59
N GLU A 142 1.99 -6.70 -0.97
CA GLU A 142 1.29 -6.22 -2.17
C GLU A 142 0.70 -4.81 -1.98
N ILE A 143 0.22 -4.48 -0.77
CA ILE A 143 -0.17 -3.11 -0.42
C ILE A 143 1.02 -2.16 -0.48
N ASP A 144 2.17 -2.52 0.12
CA ASP A 144 3.39 -1.70 0.08
C ASP A 144 3.85 -1.46 -1.36
N LEU A 145 3.77 -2.48 -2.21
CA LEU A 145 4.07 -2.34 -3.63
C LEU A 145 3.15 -1.33 -4.33
N ILE A 146 1.83 -1.42 -4.10
CA ILE A 146 0.86 -0.52 -4.70
C ILE A 146 1.12 0.93 -4.26
N ARG A 147 1.50 1.15 -3.01
CA ARG A 147 1.83 2.47 -2.45
C ARG A 147 3.10 3.10 -3.05
N THR A 148 3.93 2.35 -3.77
CA THR A 148 5.08 2.93 -4.50
C THR A 148 4.69 3.64 -5.79
N ASP A 149 3.44 3.51 -6.22
CA ASP A 149 2.87 4.18 -7.37
C ASP A 149 1.99 5.37 -6.94
N VAL A 150 1.59 6.18 -7.89
CA VAL A 150 0.73 7.35 -7.66
C VAL A 150 -0.69 7.11 -8.16
N PHE A 151 -1.66 7.73 -7.53
CA PHE A 151 -3.02 7.81 -8.04
C PHE A 151 -3.06 8.84 -9.17
N THR A 152 -2.83 8.39 -10.41
CA THR A 152 -2.61 9.26 -11.57
C THR A 152 -3.67 10.35 -11.78
N PRO A 153 -4.96 10.16 -11.49
CA PRO A 153 -5.94 11.24 -11.62
C PRO A 153 -5.70 12.43 -10.68
N ALA A 154 -5.05 12.22 -9.53
CA ALA A 154 -4.74 13.31 -8.61
C ALA A 154 -3.67 14.28 -9.16
N LEU A 155 -2.84 13.81 -10.12
CA LEU A 155 -1.85 14.64 -10.80
C LEU A 155 -2.48 15.78 -11.62
N ALA A 156 -3.78 15.73 -11.92
CA ALA A 156 -4.51 16.86 -12.50
C ALA A 156 -4.40 18.13 -11.65
N GLY A 157 -4.15 18.01 -10.34
CA GLY A 157 -3.90 19.12 -9.44
C GLY A 157 -2.54 19.84 -9.65
N LEU A 158 -1.66 19.34 -10.52
CA LEU A 158 -0.47 20.04 -11.00
C LEU A 158 -0.79 21.08 -12.08
N LEU A 159 -1.98 21.03 -12.68
CA LEU A 159 -2.42 21.93 -13.75
C LEU A 159 -3.02 23.20 -13.17
N ALA A 160 -2.93 24.30 -13.92
CA ALA A 160 -3.33 25.63 -13.47
C ALA A 160 -4.83 25.75 -13.14
N GLY A 161 -5.70 24.96 -13.78
CA GLY A 161 -7.16 25.06 -13.60
C GLY A 161 -7.81 26.28 -14.25
N HIS A 162 -7.03 27.28 -14.67
CA HIS A 162 -7.42 28.49 -15.40
C HIS A 162 -6.55 28.67 -16.65
N PRO A 163 -6.94 29.52 -17.63
CA PRO A 163 -6.12 29.82 -18.80
C PRO A 163 -4.78 30.45 -18.40
N VAL A 164 -3.69 29.99 -19.02
CA VAL A 164 -2.32 30.45 -18.77
C VAL A 164 -1.59 30.76 -20.05
N ASN A 165 -0.65 31.71 -19.98
CA ASN A 165 0.27 32.07 -21.04
C ASN A 165 1.66 31.44 -20.78
N LEU A 166 2.48 31.46 -21.81
CA LEU A 166 3.88 31.07 -21.69
C LEU A 166 4.58 31.91 -20.61
N GLY A 167 5.26 31.26 -19.67
CA GLY A 167 5.96 31.89 -18.56
C GLY A 167 5.13 32.05 -17.28
N ASP A 168 3.80 31.90 -17.34
CA ASP A 168 2.93 31.98 -16.18
C ASP A 168 3.25 30.91 -15.13
N ARG A 169 2.99 31.24 -13.87
CA ARG A 169 3.25 30.39 -12.69
C ARG A 169 1.99 30.22 -11.88
N TRP A 170 1.90 29.06 -11.24
CA TRP A 170 0.80 28.74 -10.30
C TRP A 170 1.28 27.73 -9.26
N SER A 171 0.55 27.60 -8.17
CA SER A 171 0.81 26.57 -7.17
C SER A 171 0.01 25.30 -7.49
N ALA A 172 0.64 24.14 -7.35
CA ALA A 172 -0.06 22.86 -7.35
C ALA A 172 -1.05 22.76 -6.19
N THR A 173 -2.10 21.95 -6.37
CA THR A 173 -3.06 21.69 -5.28
C THR A 173 -2.43 20.84 -4.18
N GLN A 174 -2.93 20.97 -2.95
CA GLN A 174 -2.48 20.17 -1.82
C GLN A 174 -2.61 18.66 -2.10
N SER A 175 -3.68 18.24 -2.75
CA SER A 175 -3.91 16.82 -3.11
C SER A 175 -2.84 16.29 -4.06
N ALA A 176 -2.43 17.06 -5.08
CA ALA A 176 -1.35 16.65 -5.98
C ALA A 176 0.02 16.60 -5.29
N ILE A 177 0.27 17.54 -4.38
CA ILE A 177 1.50 17.55 -3.58
C ILE A 177 1.55 16.31 -2.69
N GLN A 178 0.46 15.99 -1.98
CA GLN A 178 0.37 14.81 -1.13
C GLN A 178 0.60 13.52 -1.93
N GLU A 179 0.07 13.46 -3.16
CA GLU A 179 0.27 12.32 -4.05
C GLU A 179 1.72 12.11 -4.47
N LEU A 180 2.45 13.20 -4.74
CA LEU A 180 3.87 13.13 -5.12
C LEU A 180 4.82 12.91 -3.95
N THR A 181 4.39 13.18 -2.71
CA THR A 181 5.24 13.22 -1.52
C THR A 181 4.91 12.16 -0.49
N ASP A 182 3.76 11.50 -0.60
CA ASP A 182 3.20 10.64 0.44
C ASP A 182 3.05 11.34 1.82
N LEU A 183 2.94 12.68 1.82
CA LEU A 183 2.68 13.45 3.04
C LEU A 183 1.20 13.37 3.41
N GLU A 184 0.88 12.85 4.59
CA GLU A 184 -0.50 12.92 5.12
C GLU A 184 -0.87 14.35 5.51
N ARG A 185 0.09 15.11 6.05
CA ARG A 185 -0.06 16.50 6.45
C ARG A 185 1.10 17.36 5.93
N ILE A 186 0.76 18.45 5.30
CA ILE A 186 1.71 19.50 4.87
C ILE A 186 1.62 20.65 5.86
N ASP A 187 2.71 20.94 6.56
CA ASP A 187 2.79 22.01 7.54
C ASP A 187 3.26 23.32 6.90
N GLU A 188 4.23 23.22 5.96
CA GLU A 188 4.84 24.39 5.30
C GLU A 188 5.25 24.05 3.87
N GLY A 189 5.32 25.10 3.03
CA GLY A 189 5.83 25.04 1.67
C GLY A 189 4.76 24.90 0.60
N SER A 190 5.21 24.92 -0.65
CA SER A 190 4.36 24.78 -1.83
C SER A 190 5.17 24.20 -3.00
N LEU A 191 4.48 23.73 -4.02
CA LEU A 191 5.05 23.29 -5.28
C LEU A 191 4.64 24.28 -6.37
N GLU A 192 5.59 25.08 -6.85
CA GLU A 192 5.37 26.07 -7.92
C GLU A 192 5.53 25.38 -9.28
N CYS A 193 4.51 25.49 -10.12
CA CYS A 193 4.48 25.05 -11.51
C CYS A 193 4.67 26.24 -12.45
N ARG A 194 5.32 26.05 -13.60
CA ARG A 194 5.53 27.08 -14.62
C ARG A 194 5.38 26.50 -16.03
N LEU A 195 4.60 27.15 -16.89
CA LEU A 195 4.56 26.84 -18.32
C LEU A 195 5.81 27.36 -19.01
N GLU A 196 6.71 26.47 -19.42
CA GLU A 196 8.01 26.85 -19.98
C GLU A 196 8.01 26.99 -21.49
N GLN A 197 7.40 26.04 -22.18
CA GLN A 197 7.43 26.01 -23.63
C GLN A 197 6.35 25.09 -24.23
N PHE A 198 6.08 25.31 -25.52
CA PHE A 198 5.36 24.35 -26.35
C PHE A 198 6.37 23.57 -27.19
N THR A 199 6.10 22.30 -27.38
CA THR A 199 6.92 21.43 -28.23
C THR A 199 6.03 20.54 -29.07
N THR A 200 6.52 20.16 -30.25
CA THR A 200 5.83 19.22 -31.13
C THR A 200 6.69 17.98 -31.31
N VAL A 201 6.13 16.83 -30.96
CA VAL A 201 6.75 15.51 -31.10
C VAL A 201 5.80 14.65 -31.92
N GLU A 202 6.28 14.04 -33.01
CA GLU A 202 5.47 13.17 -33.88
C GLU A 202 4.13 13.79 -34.31
N LYS A 203 4.15 15.08 -34.67
CA LYS A 203 2.97 15.89 -35.07
C LYS A 203 1.99 16.19 -33.91
N ARG A 204 2.21 15.74 -32.70
CA ARG A 204 1.43 16.09 -31.52
C ARG A 204 2.05 17.24 -30.76
N ARG A 205 1.20 18.10 -30.25
CA ARG A 205 1.59 19.34 -29.59
C ARG A 205 1.48 19.16 -28.07
N TYR A 206 2.56 19.51 -27.35
CA TYR A 206 2.66 19.40 -25.92
C TYR A 206 3.01 20.73 -25.26
N ALA A 207 2.44 20.98 -24.09
CA ALA A 207 2.94 21.99 -23.16
C ALA A 207 3.93 21.31 -22.20
N ARG A 208 5.14 21.88 -22.05
CA ARG A 208 6.12 21.50 -21.04
C ARG A 208 5.98 22.41 -19.85
N ILE A 209 5.70 21.82 -18.70
CA ILE A 209 5.55 22.51 -17.42
C ILE A 209 6.64 22.01 -16.47
N SER A 210 7.47 22.93 -15.95
CA SER A 210 8.38 22.61 -14.86
C SER A 210 7.69 22.82 -13.52
N PHE A 211 8.17 22.12 -12.49
CA PHE A 211 7.76 22.36 -11.11
C PHE A 211 8.94 22.22 -10.15
N ARG A 212 8.86 22.96 -9.05
CA ARG A 212 9.83 22.89 -7.96
C ARG A 212 9.22 23.37 -6.65
N GLY A 213 9.73 22.83 -5.54
CA GLY A 213 9.32 23.28 -4.22
C GLY A 213 10.06 22.60 -3.09
N THR A 214 9.93 23.20 -1.92
CA THR A 214 10.37 22.62 -0.66
C THR A 214 9.16 22.54 0.25
N LEU A 215 8.97 21.38 0.86
CA LEU A 215 7.81 21.03 1.66
C LEU A 215 8.27 20.49 3.01
N ARG A 216 7.52 20.79 4.06
CA ARG A 216 7.68 20.21 5.38
C ARG A 216 6.33 19.64 5.82
N GLY A 217 6.35 18.47 6.39
CA GLY A 217 5.13 17.78 6.81
C GLY A 217 5.43 16.51 7.57
N SER A 218 4.42 15.65 7.64
CA SER A 218 4.53 14.34 8.29
C SER A 218 3.71 13.29 7.57
N ASN A 219 4.17 12.05 7.66
CA ASN A 219 3.46 10.84 7.26
C ASN A 219 3.57 9.78 8.38
N GLU A 220 3.26 8.52 8.08
CA GLU A 220 3.33 7.41 9.05
C GLU A 220 4.76 7.20 9.61
N ASP A 221 5.82 7.53 8.86
CA ASP A 221 7.22 7.43 9.29
C ASP A 221 7.66 8.59 10.19
N GLY A 222 6.85 9.65 10.30
CA GLY A 222 7.11 10.81 11.13
C GLY A 222 7.33 12.12 10.35
N PRO A 223 7.92 13.14 11.01
CA PRO A 223 8.16 14.43 10.40
C PRO A 223 9.26 14.32 9.34
N ASN A 224 9.07 15.03 8.23
CA ASN A 224 10.03 15.05 7.14
C ASN A 224 10.03 16.38 6.38
N ARG A 225 11.11 16.61 5.63
CA ARG A 225 11.26 17.70 4.68
C ARG A 225 11.58 17.14 3.31
N GLN A 226 10.93 17.65 2.28
CA GLN A 226 11.13 17.22 0.91
C GLN A 226 11.48 18.38 0.00
N GLU A 227 12.44 18.16 -0.89
CA GLU A 227 12.82 19.07 -1.96
C GLU A 227 12.51 18.37 -3.28
N LEU A 228 11.61 18.96 -4.06
CA LEU A 228 11.13 18.38 -5.31
C LEU A 228 11.46 19.32 -6.47
N GLU A 229 11.90 18.72 -7.58
CA GLU A 229 12.02 19.39 -8.87
C GLU A 229 11.71 18.43 -10.00
N GLY A 230 11.16 18.96 -11.09
CA GLY A 230 10.82 18.14 -12.23
C GLY A 230 10.09 18.88 -13.32
N TYR A 231 9.57 18.11 -14.23
CA TYR A 231 8.75 18.61 -15.32
C TYR A 231 7.76 17.56 -15.81
N PHE A 232 6.71 18.01 -16.46
CA PHE A 232 5.76 17.13 -17.12
C PHE A 232 5.36 17.69 -18.49
N PHE A 233 4.89 16.79 -19.34
CA PHE A 233 4.29 17.12 -20.62
C PHE A 233 2.79 16.93 -20.57
N PHE A 234 2.06 17.97 -20.97
CA PHE A 234 0.62 17.93 -21.16
C PHE A 234 0.32 17.88 -22.66
N ASP A 235 -0.34 16.81 -23.10
CA ASP A 235 -0.79 16.65 -24.49
C ASP A 235 -2.00 17.56 -24.73
N LEU A 236 -1.84 18.54 -25.61
CA LEU A 236 -2.87 19.55 -25.92
C LEU A 236 -4.01 19.01 -26.78
N GLU A 237 -3.82 17.88 -27.47
CA GLU A 237 -4.85 17.26 -28.30
C GLU A 237 -5.77 16.36 -27.48
N SER A 238 -5.19 15.49 -26.67
CA SER A 238 -5.93 14.56 -25.82
C SER A 238 -6.24 15.10 -24.42
N ASN A 239 -5.74 16.31 -24.09
CA ASN A 239 -5.98 17.01 -22.83
C ASN A 239 -5.63 16.17 -21.60
N HIS A 240 -4.43 15.59 -21.57
CA HIS A 240 -3.95 14.85 -20.40
C HIS A 240 -2.44 14.98 -20.18
N LEU A 241 -2.02 14.78 -18.93
CA LEU A 241 -0.62 14.64 -18.57
C LEU A 241 -0.11 13.31 -19.14
N SER A 242 0.84 13.38 -20.10
CA SER A 242 1.35 12.20 -20.81
C SER A 242 2.68 11.68 -20.27
N TYR A 243 3.46 12.55 -19.66
CA TYR A 243 4.77 12.22 -19.11
C TYR A 243 5.05 13.09 -17.88
N LEU A 244 5.67 12.51 -16.86
CA LEU A 244 6.17 13.23 -15.69
C LEU A 244 7.54 12.69 -15.29
N TYR A 245 8.48 13.60 -15.04
CA TYR A 245 9.78 13.34 -14.43
C TYR A 245 9.87 14.13 -13.12
N LEU A 246 10.17 13.45 -12.04
CA LEU A 246 10.39 14.01 -10.73
C LEU A 246 11.75 13.56 -10.20
N HIS A 247 12.53 14.49 -9.68
CA HIS A 247 13.67 14.25 -8.82
C HIS A 247 13.36 14.80 -7.43
N GLY A 248 13.54 13.99 -6.41
CA GLY A 248 13.20 14.35 -5.04
C GLY A 248 14.30 14.02 -4.05
N LYS A 249 14.44 14.87 -3.03
CA LYS A 249 15.25 14.62 -1.84
C LYS A 249 14.32 14.61 -0.64
N HIS A 250 14.37 13.53 0.12
CA HIS A 250 13.53 13.30 1.30
C HIS A 250 14.44 13.21 2.54
N LEU A 251 14.29 14.16 3.46
CA LEU A 251 15.00 14.24 4.73
C LEU A 251 14.04 13.76 5.83
N LEU A 252 14.35 12.61 6.41
CA LEU A 252 13.63 12.08 7.58
C LEU A 252 14.14 12.78 8.82
N LEU A 253 13.23 13.23 9.66
CA LEU A 253 13.54 14.00 10.87
C LEU A 253 13.09 13.23 12.11
N ASP A 254 13.82 13.37 13.22
CA ASP A 254 13.36 12.94 14.52
C ASP A 254 12.36 13.95 15.14
N LYS A 255 11.91 13.66 16.37
CA LYS A 255 10.97 14.52 17.11
C LYS A 255 11.53 15.93 17.39
N ASP A 256 12.85 16.05 17.43
CA ASP A 256 13.56 17.32 17.68
C ASP A 256 13.90 18.05 16.39
N GLY A 257 13.48 17.51 15.24
CA GLY A 257 13.73 18.07 13.91
C GLY A 257 15.14 17.81 13.37
N LYS A 258 15.89 16.90 13.98
CA LYS A 258 17.22 16.51 13.52
C LYS A 258 17.11 15.45 12.41
N GLU A 259 17.96 15.56 11.40
CA GLU A 259 18.03 14.58 10.30
C GLU A 259 18.50 13.21 10.81
N VAL A 260 17.68 12.18 10.56
CA VAL A 260 17.96 10.77 10.86
C VAL A 260 18.04 9.92 9.61
N GLY A 261 17.69 10.48 8.46
CA GLY A 261 17.82 9.81 7.19
C GLY A 261 17.68 10.74 6.01
N ARG A 262 18.30 10.35 4.90
CA ARG A 262 18.23 11.07 3.63
C ARG A 262 18.05 10.07 2.50
N ILE A 263 17.01 10.25 1.72
CA ILE A 263 16.72 9.45 0.53
C ILE A 263 16.61 10.40 -0.66
N GLU A 264 17.29 10.07 -1.74
CA GLU A 264 17.21 10.79 -3.01
C GLU A 264 16.67 9.82 -4.05
N GLY A 265 15.73 10.28 -4.87
CA GLY A 265 15.03 9.41 -5.81
C GLY A 265 14.63 10.11 -7.10
N ARG A 266 14.36 9.28 -8.09
CA ARG A 266 13.81 9.67 -9.39
C ARG A 266 12.53 8.88 -9.60
N PHE A 267 11.51 9.58 -10.05
CA PHE A 267 10.25 9.00 -10.48
C PHE A 267 9.97 9.41 -11.93
N VAL A 268 9.60 8.45 -12.75
CA VAL A 268 9.20 8.68 -14.14
C VAL A 268 7.85 8.03 -14.35
N LEU A 269 6.91 8.77 -14.94
CA LEU A 269 5.61 8.27 -15.34
C LEU A 269 5.39 8.56 -16.82
N THR A 270 4.90 7.56 -17.55
CA THR A 270 4.32 7.74 -18.90
C THR A 270 2.88 7.30 -18.88
N ARG A 271 2.01 8.05 -19.57
CA ARG A 271 0.59 7.73 -19.68
C ARG A 271 0.11 7.89 -21.12
N GLN A 272 -0.57 6.89 -21.62
CA GLN A 272 -1.21 6.88 -22.94
C GLN A 272 -2.71 6.93 -22.77
N ALA A 273 -3.32 8.01 -23.25
CA ALA A 273 -4.76 8.20 -23.18
C ALA A 273 -5.52 7.36 -24.22
N ASN A 274 -6.82 7.16 -23.95
CA ASN A 274 -7.75 6.51 -24.88
C ASN A 274 -7.31 5.09 -25.31
N THR A 275 -6.59 4.38 -24.46
CA THR A 275 -6.35 2.94 -24.62
C THR A 275 -7.62 2.17 -24.30
N ARG A 276 -7.73 0.95 -24.82
CA ARG A 276 -8.81 0.03 -24.45
C ARG A 276 -8.23 -1.32 -24.12
N SER A 277 -8.60 -1.80 -22.92
CA SER A 277 -8.25 -3.14 -22.47
C SER A 277 -9.51 -4.02 -22.49
N PRO A 278 -9.53 -5.12 -23.26
CA PRO A 278 -10.66 -6.05 -23.27
C PRO A 278 -11.01 -6.58 -21.85
N ASP A 279 -9.98 -6.72 -21.01
CA ASP A 279 -10.10 -7.22 -19.63
C ASP A 279 -10.75 -6.20 -18.68
N LEU A 280 -10.83 -4.92 -19.08
CA LEU A 280 -11.49 -3.84 -18.34
C LEU A 280 -12.79 -3.38 -19.01
N SER A 281 -13.28 -4.11 -20.03
CA SER A 281 -14.54 -3.79 -20.70
C SER A 281 -15.75 -3.94 -19.75
N GLU A 282 -16.85 -3.26 -20.05
CA GLU A 282 -18.09 -3.37 -19.26
C GLU A 282 -18.60 -4.82 -19.16
N ALA A 283 -18.46 -5.59 -20.24
CA ALA A 283 -18.85 -6.98 -20.26
C ALA A 283 -18.02 -7.83 -19.28
N THR A 284 -16.71 -7.59 -19.24
CA THR A 284 -15.78 -8.29 -18.34
C THR A 284 -15.97 -7.88 -16.89
N LEU A 285 -16.33 -6.62 -16.65
CA LEU A 285 -16.53 -6.09 -15.29
C LEU A 285 -17.95 -6.35 -14.75
N LYS A 286 -18.85 -6.90 -15.56
CA LYS A 286 -20.19 -7.21 -15.10
C LYS A 286 -20.16 -8.25 -13.97
N GLY A 287 -20.72 -7.88 -12.81
CA GLY A 287 -20.77 -8.73 -11.61
C GLY A 287 -19.48 -8.72 -10.76
N VAL A 288 -18.46 -7.95 -11.16
CA VAL A 288 -17.26 -7.75 -10.34
C VAL A 288 -17.60 -6.87 -9.14
N ALA A 289 -17.21 -7.29 -7.93
CA ALA A 289 -17.41 -6.55 -6.68
C ALA A 289 -16.47 -5.34 -6.64
N THR A 290 -16.96 -4.18 -7.06
CA THR A 290 -16.17 -2.92 -7.10
C THR A 290 -16.36 -2.04 -5.86
N GLU A 291 -17.24 -2.41 -4.93
CA GLU A 291 -17.42 -1.71 -3.66
C GLU A 291 -16.66 -2.44 -2.54
N PRO A 292 -15.96 -1.69 -1.64
CA PRO A 292 -15.30 -2.29 -0.51
C PRO A 292 -16.31 -2.84 0.49
N ASN A 293 -16.01 -3.99 1.05
CA ASN A 293 -16.77 -4.58 2.14
C ASN A 293 -15.83 -5.28 3.12
N ALA A 294 -16.38 -5.80 4.21
CA ALA A 294 -15.60 -6.43 5.25
C ALA A 294 -14.83 -7.68 4.78
N ASP A 295 -15.23 -8.31 3.66
CA ASP A 295 -14.60 -9.53 3.15
C ASP A 295 -13.51 -9.23 2.12
N ASN A 296 -13.78 -8.36 1.13
CA ASN A 296 -12.83 -8.08 0.04
C ASN A 296 -11.71 -7.10 0.44
N THR A 297 -11.80 -6.50 1.63
CA THR A 297 -10.76 -5.63 2.20
C THR A 297 -9.85 -6.33 3.21
N LEU A 298 -10.08 -7.61 3.52
CA LEU A 298 -9.18 -8.39 4.36
C LEU A 298 -7.80 -8.50 3.73
N LEU A 299 -6.79 -8.58 4.57
CA LEU A 299 -5.42 -8.87 4.19
C LEU A 299 -5.11 -10.36 4.35
N LEU A 300 -4.26 -10.87 3.51
CA LEU A 300 -3.73 -12.21 3.58
C LEU A 300 -2.36 -12.19 4.27
N TYR A 301 -2.24 -12.95 5.34
CA TYR A 301 -0.96 -13.41 5.83
C TYR A 301 -0.71 -14.82 5.29
N ASP A 302 0.41 -15.02 4.58
CA ASP A 302 0.84 -16.30 4.04
C ASP A 302 2.33 -16.46 4.29
N ASN A 303 2.69 -17.32 5.23
CA ASN A 303 4.08 -17.58 5.60
C ASN A 303 4.37 -19.07 5.39
N THR A 304 5.04 -19.38 4.28
CA THR A 304 5.38 -20.74 3.88
C THR A 304 6.41 -21.38 4.81
N ASP A 305 7.30 -20.59 5.42
CA ASP A 305 8.33 -21.09 6.35
C ASP A 305 7.73 -21.53 7.67
N LEU A 306 6.75 -20.79 8.16
CA LEU A 306 5.93 -21.17 9.32
C LEU A 306 4.87 -22.21 8.98
N GLY A 307 4.48 -22.32 7.72
CA GLY A 307 3.41 -23.18 7.27
C GLY A 307 2.03 -22.73 7.79
N VAL A 308 1.77 -21.41 7.77
CA VAL A 308 0.49 -20.86 8.20
C VAL A 308 -0.02 -19.80 7.23
N ARG A 309 -1.33 -19.81 7.04
CA ARG A 309 -2.07 -18.81 6.26
C ARG A 309 -3.30 -18.39 7.03
N PHE A 310 -3.63 -17.09 7.02
CA PHE A 310 -4.89 -16.56 7.57
C PHE A 310 -5.25 -15.22 6.97
N LEU A 311 -6.51 -14.82 7.14
CA LEU A 311 -7.03 -13.50 6.74
C LEU A 311 -7.19 -12.63 7.99
N TYR A 312 -6.90 -11.32 7.86
CA TYR A 312 -7.05 -10.39 8.96
C TYR A 312 -7.51 -9.01 8.49
N PRO A 313 -8.30 -8.28 9.29
CA PRO A 313 -8.73 -6.92 9.00
C PRO A 313 -7.55 -5.94 9.00
N ARG A 314 -7.62 -4.89 8.19
CA ARG A 314 -6.54 -3.88 8.01
C ARG A 314 -6.19 -3.07 9.24
N ARG A 315 -7.05 -3.04 10.25
CA ARG A 315 -6.73 -2.36 11.53
C ARG A 315 -5.70 -3.14 12.36
N TRP A 316 -5.47 -4.41 12.04
CA TRP A 316 -4.47 -5.26 12.67
C TRP A 316 -3.17 -5.25 11.87
N HIS A 317 -2.04 -5.22 12.57
CA HIS A 317 -0.71 -5.29 11.98
C HIS A 317 0.04 -6.48 12.52
N VAL A 318 0.79 -7.18 11.68
CA VAL A 318 1.69 -8.24 12.12
C VAL A 318 2.92 -7.57 12.76
N ALA A 319 2.93 -7.53 14.10
CA ALA A 319 3.94 -6.82 14.86
C ALA A 319 5.25 -7.63 14.97
N SER A 320 5.16 -8.96 15.11
CA SER A 320 6.35 -9.80 15.16
C SER A 320 6.06 -11.25 14.81
N VAL A 321 7.11 -11.93 14.35
CA VAL A 321 7.14 -13.38 14.11
C VAL A 321 8.35 -13.94 14.85
N ARG A 322 8.12 -14.86 15.82
CA ARG A 322 9.19 -15.45 16.63
C ARG A 322 8.94 -16.95 16.82
N GLY A 323 9.85 -17.78 16.31
CA GLY A 323 9.68 -19.23 16.36
C GLY A 323 8.40 -19.69 15.69
N SER A 324 7.47 -20.28 16.47
CA SER A 324 6.13 -20.70 16.02
C SER A 324 5.03 -19.68 16.33
N GLN A 325 5.40 -18.45 16.70
CA GLN A 325 4.44 -17.42 17.13
C GLN A 325 4.34 -16.28 16.13
N VAL A 326 3.11 -15.81 15.94
CA VAL A 326 2.77 -14.59 15.16
C VAL A 326 1.98 -13.67 16.09
N ALA A 327 2.49 -12.46 16.31
CA ALA A 327 1.80 -11.44 17.07
C ALA A 327 1.19 -10.39 16.14
N LEU A 328 -0.05 -10.02 16.40
CA LEU A 328 -0.75 -8.92 15.74
C LEU A 328 -1.15 -7.88 16.79
N ASP A 329 -0.97 -6.62 16.43
CA ASP A 329 -1.38 -5.47 17.23
C ASP A 329 -2.40 -4.61 16.50
N SER A 330 -3.27 -3.96 17.24
CA SER A 330 -4.21 -2.95 16.73
C SER A 330 -3.90 -1.59 17.35
N ALA A 331 -4.16 -0.52 16.61
CA ALA A 331 -3.86 0.86 17.04
C ALA A 331 -4.57 1.29 18.33
N ASP A 332 -5.65 0.59 18.74
CA ASP A 332 -6.37 0.82 20.00
C ASP A 332 -5.67 0.19 21.22
N GLY A 333 -4.57 -0.54 21.01
CA GLY A 333 -3.82 -1.26 22.06
C GLY A 333 -4.32 -2.68 22.31
N SER A 334 -5.30 -3.18 21.54
CA SER A 334 -5.64 -4.61 21.51
C SER A 334 -4.54 -5.40 20.82
N GLY A 335 -4.33 -6.65 21.23
CA GLY A 335 -3.29 -7.52 20.66
C GLY A 335 -3.77 -8.96 20.53
N LEU A 336 -3.23 -9.70 19.57
CA LEU A 336 -3.50 -11.12 19.33
C LEU A 336 -2.17 -11.86 19.20
N LEU A 337 -2.00 -12.91 19.96
CA LEU A 337 -0.89 -13.85 19.82
C LEU A 337 -1.42 -15.18 19.26
N MET A 338 -0.90 -15.60 18.13
CA MET A 338 -1.13 -16.91 17.54
C MET A 338 0.10 -17.77 17.76
N THR A 339 -0.08 -18.98 18.30
CA THR A 339 0.99 -19.98 18.45
C THR A 339 0.65 -21.22 17.64
N LEU A 340 1.57 -21.67 16.80
CA LEU A 340 1.43 -22.89 16.01
C LEU A 340 1.92 -24.08 16.80
N GLU A 341 1.15 -25.16 16.81
CA GLU A 341 1.38 -26.35 17.60
C GLU A 341 1.49 -27.60 16.70
N PRO A 342 2.45 -28.50 16.99
CA PRO A 342 2.45 -29.81 16.37
C PRO A 342 1.14 -30.59 16.62
N PRO A 343 0.73 -31.53 15.75
CA PRO A 343 -0.53 -32.26 15.89
C PRO A 343 -0.67 -32.91 17.27
N ALA A 344 0.41 -33.49 17.80
CA ALA A 344 0.43 -34.17 19.10
C ALA A 344 0.31 -33.23 20.31
N ARG A 345 0.63 -31.94 20.15
CA ARG A 345 0.62 -30.94 21.24
C ARG A 345 -0.56 -29.97 21.17
N ALA A 346 -1.26 -29.91 20.03
CA ALA A 346 -2.39 -29.01 19.86
C ALA A 346 -3.44 -29.28 20.96
N PRO A 347 -3.71 -28.30 21.84
CA PRO A 347 -4.59 -28.51 22.98
C PRO A 347 -6.06 -28.62 22.55
N THR A 348 -6.90 -29.13 23.46
CA THR A 348 -8.35 -28.90 23.39
C THR A 348 -8.68 -27.54 24.03
N GLY A 349 -9.88 -27.00 23.74
CA GLY A 349 -10.34 -25.76 24.39
C GLY A 349 -10.34 -25.85 25.91
N ALA A 350 -10.72 -27.00 26.48
CA ALA A 350 -10.70 -27.22 27.93
C ALA A 350 -9.29 -27.20 28.53
N ARG A 351 -8.32 -27.82 27.84
CA ARG A 351 -6.92 -27.80 28.27
C ARG A 351 -6.35 -26.37 28.17
N PHE A 352 -6.59 -25.70 27.08
CA PHE A 352 -6.08 -24.33 26.91
C PHE A 352 -6.72 -23.35 27.89
N LEU A 353 -8.02 -23.52 28.25
CA LEU A 353 -8.65 -22.76 29.31
C LEU A 353 -7.94 -22.94 30.63
N ALA A 354 -7.60 -24.19 31.02
CA ALA A 354 -6.88 -24.47 32.28
C ALA A 354 -5.50 -23.79 32.28
N GLU A 355 -4.71 -23.95 31.20
CA GLU A 355 -3.39 -23.31 31.04
C GLU A 355 -3.49 -21.78 31.09
N SER A 356 -4.53 -21.20 30.46
CA SER A 356 -4.75 -19.74 30.44
C SER A 356 -5.11 -19.20 31.83
N ARG A 357 -5.91 -19.92 32.59
CA ARG A 357 -6.23 -19.55 34.00
C ARG A 357 -5.00 -19.58 34.88
N ASP A 358 -4.19 -20.64 34.83
CA ASP A 358 -2.94 -20.75 35.59
C ASP A 358 -1.97 -19.61 35.23
N TRP A 359 -1.93 -19.20 33.96
CA TRP A 359 -1.12 -18.07 33.53
C TRP A 359 -1.63 -16.75 34.10
N LEU A 360 -2.96 -16.48 34.04
CA LEU A 360 -3.58 -15.28 34.59
C LEU A 360 -3.37 -15.19 36.14
N ASP A 361 -3.49 -16.29 36.84
CA ASP A 361 -3.21 -16.35 38.30
C ASP A 361 -1.76 -15.96 38.62
N LYS A 362 -0.80 -16.46 37.81
CA LYS A 362 0.63 -16.07 37.96
C LYS A 362 0.85 -14.58 37.67
N GLN A 363 0.06 -13.99 36.76
CA GLN A 363 0.08 -12.56 36.50
C GLN A 363 -0.70 -11.73 37.53
N LYS A 364 -1.28 -12.35 38.55
CA LYS A 364 -2.14 -11.73 39.59
C LYS A 364 -3.34 -10.99 38.97
N ALA A 365 -3.84 -11.46 37.83
CA ALA A 365 -5.03 -10.95 37.22
C ALA A 365 -6.28 -11.44 37.95
N ARG A 366 -7.21 -10.55 38.25
CA ARG A 366 -8.49 -10.91 38.83
C ARG A 366 -9.45 -11.39 37.74
N LEU A 367 -9.88 -12.64 37.82
CA LEU A 367 -10.86 -13.21 36.91
C LEU A 367 -12.26 -12.77 37.33
N LEU A 368 -13.01 -12.14 36.40
CA LEU A 368 -14.36 -11.59 36.62
C LEU A 368 -15.43 -12.54 36.12
N ARG A 369 -15.24 -13.10 34.90
CA ARG A 369 -16.19 -14.01 34.24
C ARG A 369 -15.45 -15.03 33.39
N ILE A 370 -16.03 -16.21 33.27
CA ILE A 370 -15.55 -17.29 32.40
C ILE A 370 -16.69 -17.65 31.45
N GLU A 371 -16.41 -17.63 30.15
CA GLU A 371 -17.22 -18.25 29.13
C GLU A 371 -16.58 -19.60 28.80
N PRO A 372 -17.24 -20.74 29.02
CA PRO A 372 -16.64 -22.05 28.83
C PRO A 372 -16.41 -22.36 27.35
N PRO A 373 -15.48 -23.31 27.05
CA PRO A 373 -15.22 -23.72 25.68
C PRO A 373 -16.46 -24.22 24.94
N ARG A 374 -16.69 -23.68 23.75
CA ARG A 374 -17.74 -24.11 22.81
C ARG A 374 -17.16 -24.37 21.44
N THR A 375 -17.72 -25.32 20.73
CA THR A 375 -17.35 -25.59 19.33
C THR A 375 -17.97 -24.53 18.43
N VAL A 376 -17.12 -23.82 17.68
CA VAL A 376 -17.52 -22.85 16.65
C VAL A 376 -17.64 -23.54 15.29
N ARG A 377 -16.73 -24.48 15.00
CA ARG A 377 -16.70 -25.27 13.78
C ARG A 377 -16.20 -26.69 14.07
N SER A 378 -16.83 -27.69 13.44
CA SER A 378 -16.53 -29.09 13.68
C SER A 378 -15.41 -29.64 12.78
N SER A 379 -15.24 -29.11 11.57
CA SER A 379 -14.23 -29.58 10.62
C SER A 379 -13.66 -28.45 9.75
N PRO A 380 -12.37 -28.15 9.85
CA PRO A 380 -11.50 -28.52 10.95
C PRO A 380 -12.02 -27.96 12.27
N VAL A 381 -11.69 -28.63 13.37
CA VAL A 381 -12.18 -28.24 14.70
C VAL A 381 -11.71 -26.84 15.05
N LEU A 382 -12.66 -25.99 15.46
CA LEU A 382 -12.39 -24.67 16.06
C LEU A 382 -13.24 -24.54 17.33
N GLU A 383 -12.57 -24.35 18.47
CA GLU A 383 -13.19 -24.13 19.75
C GLU A 383 -12.90 -22.69 20.22
N HIS A 384 -13.84 -22.11 20.95
CA HIS A 384 -13.76 -20.74 21.48
C HIS A 384 -14.10 -20.72 22.96
N PHE A 385 -13.42 -19.89 23.74
CA PHE A 385 -13.77 -19.50 25.10
C PHE A 385 -13.26 -18.08 25.40
N ALA A 386 -13.84 -17.42 26.42
CA ALA A 386 -13.40 -16.09 26.80
C ALA A 386 -13.31 -15.92 28.32
N LEU A 387 -12.41 -15.03 28.76
CA LEU A 387 -12.17 -14.68 30.16
C LEU A 387 -12.24 -13.16 30.30
N GLU A 388 -13.19 -12.65 31.08
CA GLU A 388 -13.19 -11.26 31.50
C GLU A 388 -12.23 -11.11 32.69
N THR A 389 -11.28 -10.21 32.58
CA THR A 389 -10.20 -10.08 33.56
C THR A 389 -9.93 -8.62 33.90
N GLU A 390 -9.37 -8.40 35.07
CA GLU A 390 -8.87 -7.12 35.55
C GLU A 390 -7.43 -7.30 36.04
N MET A 391 -6.52 -6.49 35.49
CA MET A 391 -5.13 -6.45 35.89
C MET A 391 -4.72 -5.03 36.21
N GLY A 392 -4.33 -4.75 37.43
CA GLY A 392 -4.22 -3.40 37.95
C GLY A 392 -5.60 -2.72 38.00
N GLN A 393 -5.75 -1.61 37.31
CA GLN A 393 -7.04 -0.88 37.19
C GLN A 393 -7.69 -1.05 35.81
N GLN A 394 -7.08 -1.89 34.94
CA GLN A 394 -7.55 -2.06 33.58
C GLN A 394 -8.35 -3.35 33.40
N LYS A 395 -9.59 -3.20 32.90
CA LYS A 395 -10.42 -4.33 32.49
C LYS A 395 -10.20 -4.64 31.03
N PHE A 396 -10.16 -5.92 30.69
CA PHE A 396 -10.07 -6.41 29.30
C PHE A 396 -10.69 -7.80 29.19
N VAL A 397 -10.98 -8.19 27.97
CA VAL A 397 -11.41 -9.54 27.63
C VAL A 397 -10.25 -10.26 26.97
N MET A 398 -9.93 -11.43 27.51
CA MET A 398 -9.06 -12.39 26.85
C MET A 398 -9.94 -13.35 26.05
N ASP A 399 -9.84 -13.25 24.73
CA ASP A 399 -10.64 -14.01 23.77
C ASP A 399 -9.77 -15.09 23.14
N TYR A 400 -10.17 -16.36 23.26
CA TYR A 400 -9.32 -17.49 22.93
C TYR A 400 -9.95 -18.38 21.89
N TYR A 401 -9.13 -18.82 20.91
CA TYR A 401 -9.51 -19.82 19.92
C TYR A 401 -8.47 -20.92 19.84
N VAL A 402 -8.94 -22.14 19.60
CA VAL A 402 -8.10 -23.32 19.38
C VAL A 402 -8.56 -24.00 18.12
N THR A 403 -7.68 -24.15 17.14
CA THR A 403 -7.96 -24.96 15.96
C THR A 403 -7.04 -26.17 15.90
N ARG A 404 -7.62 -27.32 15.54
CA ARG A 404 -6.90 -28.59 15.33
C ARG A 404 -7.12 -29.06 13.91
N GLN A 405 -6.03 -29.21 13.17
CA GLN A 405 -6.00 -29.55 11.76
C GLN A 405 -5.06 -30.72 11.50
N LYS A 406 -5.09 -31.29 10.29
CA LYS A 406 -4.25 -32.44 9.94
C LYS A 406 -2.76 -32.17 10.11
N ASN A 407 -2.29 -30.99 9.75
CA ASN A 407 -0.87 -30.62 9.73
C ASN A 407 -0.40 -29.97 11.07
N GLY A 408 -1.26 -29.83 12.07
CA GLY A 408 -1.00 -29.20 13.33
C GLY A 408 -2.20 -28.44 13.87
N GLY A 409 -1.97 -27.62 14.88
CA GLY A 409 -2.97 -26.74 15.44
C GLY A 409 -2.47 -25.31 15.57
N ALA A 410 -3.37 -24.43 15.95
CA ALA A 410 -3.03 -23.08 16.37
C ALA A 410 -3.88 -22.70 17.59
N THR A 411 -3.25 -22.05 18.55
CA THR A 411 -3.90 -21.34 19.63
C THR A 411 -3.83 -19.85 19.37
N LEU A 412 -4.96 -19.16 19.55
CA LEU A 412 -5.05 -17.71 19.45
C LEU A 412 -5.46 -17.15 20.80
N ALA A 413 -4.72 -16.20 21.32
CA ALA A 413 -5.02 -15.47 22.54
C ALA A 413 -5.08 -13.99 22.24
N ALA A 414 -6.27 -13.40 22.25
CA ALA A 414 -6.47 -11.99 21.99
C ALA A 414 -6.78 -11.24 23.28
N ARG A 415 -6.02 -10.18 23.57
CA ARG A 415 -6.32 -9.22 24.62
C ARG A 415 -7.09 -8.06 24.01
N LEU A 416 -8.37 -7.96 24.32
CA LEU A 416 -9.29 -6.98 23.77
C LEU A 416 -9.66 -5.93 24.82
N LEU A 417 -9.51 -4.67 24.47
CA LEU A 417 -9.94 -3.55 25.30
C LEU A 417 -11.47 -3.38 25.21
N PRO A 418 -12.12 -2.81 26.26
CA PRO A 418 -13.59 -2.68 26.31
C PRO A 418 -14.18 -1.84 25.19
N ARG A 419 -13.40 -0.91 24.64
CA ARG A 419 -13.85 -0.06 23.55
C ARG A 419 -14.02 -0.89 22.28
N ASP A 420 -15.20 -0.85 21.66
CA ASP A 420 -15.55 -1.59 20.44
C ASP A 420 -15.45 -3.13 20.57
N LEU A 421 -15.56 -3.66 21.79
CA LEU A 421 -15.33 -5.07 22.10
C LEU A 421 -16.07 -6.04 21.16
N ALA A 422 -17.33 -5.82 20.91
CA ALA A 422 -18.15 -6.68 20.04
C ALA A 422 -17.64 -6.72 18.58
N ALA A 423 -17.12 -5.60 18.07
CA ALA A 423 -16.51 -5.54 16.75
C ALA A 423 -15.17 -6.27 16.74
N LEU A 424 -14.33 -6.05 17.76
CA LEU A 424 -13.04 -6.73 17.91
C LEU A 424 -13.20 -8.25 18.02
N GLN A 425 -14.15 -8.74 18.79
CA GLN A 425 -14.42 -10.19 18.92
C GLN A 425 -14.81 -10.79 17.56
N LYS A 426 -15.67 -10.12 16.78
CA LYS A 426 -16.02 -10.57 15.41
C LYS A 426 -14.81 -10.63 14.50
N GLU A 427 -13.90 -9.68 14.62
CA GLU A 427 -12.66 -9.65 13.83
C GLU A 427 -11.73 -10.79 14.23
N VAL A 428 -11.53 -11.04 15.52
CA VAL A 428 -10.71 -12.16 16.02
C VAL A 428 -11.32 -13.50 15.61
N GLU A 429 -12.63 -13.66 15.71
CA GLU A 429 -13.34 -14.86 15.21
C GLU A 429 -13.10 -15.08 13.71
N ARG A 430 -13.17 -14.01 12.90
CA ARG A 430 -12.89 -14.07 11.46
C ARG A 430 -11.44 -14.48 11.18
N ILE A 431 -10.48 -13.95 11.93
CA ILE A 431 -9.08 -14.41 11.86
C ILE A 431 -9.00 -15.90 12.17
N ALA A 432 -9.56 -16.33 13.31
CA ALA A 432 -9.53 -17.73 13.76
C ALA A 432 -10.18 -18.70 12.76
N LEU A 433 -11.32 -18.33 12.18
CA LEU A 433 -12.03 -19.12 11.16
C LEU A 433 -11.20 -19.30 9.88
N SER A 434 -10.32 -18.35 9.57
CA SER A 434 -9.51 -18.35 8.35
C SER A 434 -8.16 -19.04 8.49
N VAL A 435 -7.74 -19.39 9.72
CA VAL A 435 -6.44 -20.03 9.98
C VAL A 435 -6.35 -21.38 9.29
N ALA A 436 -5.33 -21.53 8.44
CA ALA A 436 -4.97 -22.78 7.80
C ALA A 436 -3.49 -23.11 8.12
N VAL A 437 -3.26 -24.29 8.72
CA VAL A 437 -1.92 -24.84 8.91
C VAL A 437 -1.55 -25.61 7.64
N THR A 438 -0.68 -25.01 6.82
CA THR A 438 -0.39 -25.47 5.44
C THR A 438 0.77 -26.46 5.36
N ARG A 439 1.61 -26.49 6.40
CA ARG A 439 2.74 -27.42 6.52
C ARG A 439 2.67 -28.13 7.87
N GLU A 440 3.11 -29.40 7.88
CA GLU A 440 3.21 -30.14 9.13
C GLU A 440 4.13 -29.44 10.12
N GLN A 441 3.60 -29.18 11.32
CA GLN A 441 4.34 -28.58 12.41
C GLN A 441 5.17 -29.68 13.10
N VAL A 442 6.48 -29.47 13.17
CA VAL A 442 7.42 -30.42 13.77
C VAL A 442 7.89 -29.86 15.11
N ASP A 443 8.05 -30.71 16.09
CA ASP A 443 8.69 -30.38 17.36
C ASP A 443 10.11 -29.86 17.11
N LYS A 444 10.33 -28.56 17.25
CA LYS A 444 11.69 -28.03 17.35
C LYS A 444 12.18 -28.30 18.78
N PRO A 445 13.32 -28.97 18.97
CA PRO A 445 13.90 -29.08 20.29
C PRO A 445 14.10 -27.68 20.87
N ALA A 446 13.67 -27.49 22.14
CA ALA A 446 13.91 -26.25 22.84
C ALA A 446 15.43 -25.96 22.84
N ARG A 447 15.82 -24.84 22.21
CA ARG A 447 17.17 -24.32 22.26
C ARG A 447 17.35 -23.46 23.49
#